data_2fea99cd46e5b1aa32c419696de02c21
#
_entry.id   2fea99cd46e5b1aa32c419696de02c21
#
_cell.length_a   1.000
_cell.length_b   1.000
_cell.length_c   1.000
_cell.angle_alpha   90.00
_cell.angle_beta   90.00
_cell.angle_gamma   90.00
#
_symmetry.space_group_name_H-M   'P 1'
#
loop_
_entity.id
_entity.type
_entity.pdbx_description
1 polymer ?
#
loop_
_entity_poly.entity_id
_entity_poly.type
_entity_poly.pdbx_seq_one_letter_code
_entity_poly.pdbx_strand_id
1 'polypeptide(L)'
;MGFFKKIKEGLKKTRDAVVGQIDSMLKSFTKIDDELFEELEELLVMGDVGVPTAEKICNELRERVKKEGIKDPSEITSLLKEIIADMLRGGEELDLATSPSIILVIGVNGVGKTTTIGKLANALSKEGKKVILAAADTFRAAAIEQLEIWADRSKCEIIKQKEGSDPAAVIYDAISAAKARHADVIICDTAGRLHNKKHLMDELAKINRVIDRELPDASKEKLLVLDATTGQNAVNQAEQFRQATGITGIVLTKLDGTAKGGVVLAIKDGLGIPVKYIGVGEQIDDLQPFTPDAFADALFSIKE
;
A
#
# COMPACT_ATOMS: atom_id res chain seq x y z
N MET A 1 -21.01 2.55 -4.54
CA MET A 1 -20.22 2.34 -5.77
C MET A 1 -19.49 1.02 -5.61
N GLY A 2 -19.48 0.14 -6.64
CA GLY A 2 -18.84 -1.17 -6.52
C GLY A 2 -17.31 -1.09 -6.41
N PHE A 3 -16.68 -2.09 -5.81
CA PHE A 3 -15.24 -2.20 -5.61
C PHE A 3 -14.41 -1.87 -6.86
N PHE A 4 -14.67 -2.58 -7.97
CA PHE A 4 -13.94 -2.37 -9.23
C PHE A 4 -14.08 -0.94 -9.78
N LYS A 5 -15.27 -0.35 -9.67
CA LYS A 5 -15.50 1.03 -10.13
C LYS A 5 -14.66 2.04 -9.37
N LYS A 6 -14.48 1.87 -8.06
CA LYS A 6 -13.63 2.74 -7.24
C LYS A 6 -12.16 2.65 -7.66
N ILE A 7 -11.64 1.44 -7.89
CA ILE A 7 -10.27 1.24 -8.37
C ILE A 7 -10.09 1.88 -9.75
N LYS A 8 -11.04 1.64 -10.67
CA LYS A 8 -11.02 2.20 -12.03
C LYS A 8 -11.01 3.73 -12.04
N GLU A 9 -11.80 4.36 -11.16
CA GLU A 9 -11.82 5.82 -11.00
C GLU A 9 -10.53 6.33 -10.34
N GLY A 10 -10.05 5.66 -9.30
CA GLY A 10 -8.81 6.01 -8.63
C GLY A 10 -7.57 5.92 -9.53
N LEU A 11 -7.53 4.98 -10.46
CA LEU A 11 -6.42 4.83 -11.42
C LEU A 11 -6.59 5.64 -12.71
N LYS A 12 -7.64 6.45 -12.83
CA LYS A 12 -7.92 7.17 -14.09
C LYS A 12 -6.75 8.02 -14.56
N LYS A 13 -6.12 8.80 -13.69
CA LYS A 13 -5.00 9.68 -14.06
C LYS A 13 -3.78 8.87 -14.53
N THR A 14 -3.45 7.78 -13.82
CA THR A 14 -2.34 6.89 -14.20
C THR A 14 -2.63 6.22 -15.54
N ARG A 15 -3.84 5.69 -15.71
CA ARG A 15 -4.26 5.07 -16.96
C ARG A 15 -4.20 6.03 -18.13
N ASP A 16 -4.81 7.21 -18.00
CA ASP A 16 -4.87 8.20 -19.09
C ASP A 16 -3.45 8.72 -19.46
N ALA A 17 -2.53 8.78 -18.49
CA ALA A 17 -1.16 9.26 -18.73
C ALA A 17 -0.20 8.18 -19.27
N VAL A 18 -0.34 6.94 -18.86
CA VAL A 18 0.61 5.85 -19.21
C VAL A 18 0.00 4.93 -20.26
N VAL A 19 -1.11 4.27 -19.96
CA VAL A 19 -1.71 3.26 -20.84
C VAL A 19 -2.26 3.91 -22.11
N GLY A 20 -2.81 5.11 -22.02
CA GLY A 20 -3.25 5.85 -23.22
C GLY A 20 -2.11 6.16 -24.19
N GLN A 21 -0.89 6.40 -23.69
CA GLN A 21 0.30 6.59 -24.51
C GLN A 21 0.79 5.26 -25.10
N ILE A 22 0.83 4.20 -24.27
CA ILE A 22 1.17 2.84 -24.74
C ILE A 22 0.23 2.40 -25.88
N ASP A 23 -1.08 2.53 -25.72
CA ASP A 23 -2.05 2.18 -26.76
C ASP A 23 -1.86 3.00 -28.04
N SER A 24 -1.52 4.28 -27.91
CA SER A 24 -1.25 5.16 -29.06
C SER A 24 0.03 4.76 -29.78
N MET A 25 1.09 4.45 -29.03
CA MET A 25 2.36 3.97 -29.53
C MET A 25 2.18 2.64 -30.26
N LEU A 26 1.54 1.64 -29.65
CA LEU A 26 1.31 0.32 -30.28
C LEU A 26 0.56 0.41 -31.62
N LYS A 27 -0.39 1.35 -31.73
CA LYS A 27 -1.12 1.59 -33.00
C LYS A 27 -0.25 2.19 -34.10
N SER A 28 0.87 2.81 -33.80
CA SER A 28 1.82 3.36 -34.78
C SER A 28 2.75 2.29 -35.36
N PHE A 29 2.93 1.17 -34.67
CA PHE A 29 3.77 0.06 -35.11
C PHE A 29 2.98 -0.94 -35.98
N THR A 30 3.63 -1.40 -37.02
CA THR A 30 3.10 -2.45 -37.91
C THR A 30 3.70 -3.84 -37.66
N LYS A 31 4.74 -3.90 -36.83
CA LYS A 31 5.48 -5.11 -36.46
C LYS A 31 6.01 -4.96 -35.04
N ILE A 32 6.31 -6.09 -34.43
CA ILE A 32 6.95 -6.14 -33.10
C ILE A 32 8.46 -6.28 -33.33
N ASP A 33 9.20 -5.23 -33.03
CA ASP A 33 10.66 -5.16 -33.15
C ASP A 33 11.29 -4.49 -31.92
N ASP A 34 12.62 -4.32 -31.93
CA ASP A 34 13.34 -3.75 -30.79
C ASP A 34 12.94 -2.30 -30.50
N GLU A 35 12.63 -1.52 -31.53
CA GLU A 35 12.18 -0.12 -31.39
C GLU A 35 10.88 -0.02 -30.58
N LEU A 36 9.92 -0.94 -30.82
CA LEU A 36 8.69 -1.00 -30.05
C LEU A 36 8.96 -1.24 -28.55
N PHE A 37 9.90 -2.14 -28.22
CA PHE A 37 10.22 -2.42 -26.82
C PHE A 37 11.00 -1.28 -26.15
N GLU A 38 11.85 -0.57 -26.88
CA GLU A 38 12.56 0.61 -26.38
C GLU A 38 11.57 1.74 -26.04
N GLU A 39 10.63 2.07 -26.94
CA GLU A 39 9.59 3.06 -26.66
C GLU A 39 8.67 2.63 -25.51
N LEU A 40 8.31 1.34 -25.43
CA LEU A 40 7.50 0.82 -24.32
C LEU A 40 8.20 0.97 -22.98
N GLU A 41 9.49 0.66 -22.92
CA GLU A 41 10.31 0.82 -21.71
C GLU A 41 10.35 2.27 -21.24
N GLU A 42 10.56 3.22 -22.16
CA GLU A 42 10.55 4.66 -21.85
C GLU A 42 9.18 5.09 -21.27
N LEU A 43 8.07 4.63 -21.85
CA LEU A 43 6.73 4.95 -21.34
C LEU A 43 6.47 4.37 -19.96
N LEU A 44 6.94 3.15 -19.67
CA LEU A 44 6.85 2.54 -18.35
C LEU A 44 7.66 3.32 -17.30
N VAL A 45 8.87 3.75 -17.67
CA VAL A 45 9.72 4.58 -16.79
C VAL A 45 9.07 5.94 -16.53
N MET A 46 8.48 6.57 -17.53
CA MET A 46 7.71 7.83 -17.38
C MET A 46 6.49 7.65 -16.46
N GLY A 47 5.94 6.43 -16.39
CA GLY A 47 4.86 6.05 -15.47
C GLY A 47 5.32 5.74 -14.04
N ASP A 48 6.55 6.06 -13.66
CA ASP A 48 7.16 5.78 -12.34
C ASP A 48 7.30 4.26 -12.01
N VAL A 49 7.33 3.38 -13.03
CA VAL A 49 7.63 1.95 -12.86
C VAL A 49 9.08 1.73 -12.39
N GLY A 50 9.98 2.65 -12.73
CA GLY A 50 11.41 2.54 -12.46
C GLY A 50 12.15 1.70 -13.51
N VAL A 51 13.40 2.08 -13.83
CA VAL A 51 14.18 1.47 -14.92
C VAL A 51 14.34 -0.05 -14.74
N PRO A 52 14.81 -0.60 -13.60
CA PRO A 52 15.02 -2.05 -13.49
C PRO A 52 13.75 -2.88 -13.67
N THR A 53 12.61 -2.36 -13.18
CA THR A 53 11.32 -3.04 -13.30
C THR A 53 10.77 -2.94 -14.73
N ALA A 54 10.96 -1.80 -15.41
CA ALA A 54 10.57 -1.61 -16.81
C ALA A 54 11.35 -2.56 -17.74
N GLU A 55 12.69 -2.65 -17.57
CA GLU A 55 13.53 -3.61 -18.27
C GLU A 55 13.05 -5.05 -18.09
N LYS A 56 12.73 -5.44 -16.85
CA LYS A 56 12.24 -6.78 -16.53
C LYS A 56 10.91 -7.08 -17.22
N ILE A 57 9.98 -6.12 -17.20
CA ILE A 57 8.68 -6.25 -17.89
C ILE A 57 8.90 -6.43 -19.40
N CYS A 58 9.73 -5.59 -20.02
CA CYS A 58 10.01 -5.65 -21.45
C CYS A 58 10.72 -6.96 -21.85
N ASN A 59 11.64 -7.46 -21.02
CA ASN A 59 12.30 -8.73 -21.29
C ASN A 59 11.34 -9.92 -21.20
N GLU A 60 10.49 -9.97 -20.17
CA GLU A 60 9.45 -11.00 -20.05
C GLU A 60 8.46 -10.95 -21.22
N LEU A 61 8.09 -9.73 -21.62
CA LEU A 61 7.19 -9.52 -22.77
C LEU A 61 7.84 -10.03 -24.09
N ARG A 62 9.12 -9.76 -24.33
CA ARG A 62 9.86 -10.31 -25.49
C ARG A 62 9.85 -11.84 -25.49
N GLU A 63 10.06 -12.46 -24.34
CA GLU A 63 10.04 -13.92 -24.21
C GLU A 63 8.67 -14.51 -24.50
N ARG A 64 7.59 -13.91 -23.96
CA ARG A 64 6.21 -14.36 -24.21
C ARG A 64 5.82 -14.16 -25.67
N VAL A 65 6.09 -13.01 -26.27
CA VAL A 65 5.84 -12.73 -27.69
C VAL A 65 6.49 -13.79 -28.57
N LYS A 66 7.75 -14.13 -28.32
CA LYS A 66 8.49 -15.18 -29.08
C LYS A 66 7.90 -16.57 -28.87
N LYS A 67 7.58 -16.93 -27.63
CA LYS A 67 7.03 -18.24 -27.24
C LYS A 67 5.66 -18.49 -27.82
N GLU A 68 4.79 -17.46 -27.82
CA GLU A 68 3.41 -17.55 -28.27
C GLU A 68 3.26 -17.24 -29.77
N GLY A 69 4.33 -16.76 -30.42
CA GLY A 69 4.36 -16.47 -31.85
C GLY A 69 3.52 -15.24 -32.23
N ILE A 70 3.37 -14.29 -31.31
CA ILE A 70 2.57 -13.07 -31.49
C ILE A 70 3.26 -12.16 -32.51
N LYS A 71 2.46 -11.65 -33.47
CA LYS A 71 2.94 -10.77 -34.56
C LYS A 71 2.22 -9.42 -34.59
N ASP A 72 1.04 -9.33 -34.00
CA ASP A 72 0.22 -8.13 -34.00
C ASP A 72 0.55 -7.28 -32.75
N PRO A 73 1.04 -6.04 -32.93
CA PRO A 73 1.28 -5.14 -31.81
C PRO A 73 0.06 -4.90 -30.90
N SER A 74 -1.16 -5.03 -31.42
CA SER A 74 -2.37 -4.84 -30.64
C SER A 74 -2.56 -5.88 -29.52
N GLU A 75 -1.91 -7.04 -29.61
CA GLU A 75 -1.96 -8.11 -28.61
C GLU A 75 -1.03 -7.82 -27.41
N ILE A 76 -0.07 -6.90 -27.57
CA ILE A 76 0.92 -6.53 -26.54
C ILE A 76 0.24 -6.04 -25.25
N THR A 77 -0.81 -5.23 -25.35
CA THR A 77 -1.53 -4.70 -24.17
C THR A 77 -2.07 -5.82 -23.27
N SER A 78 -2.60 -6.89 -23.86
CA SER A 78 -3.12 -8.04 -23.09
C SER A 78 -2.02 -8.79 -22.38
N LEU A 79 -0.89 -9.05 -23.04
CA LEU A 79 0.28 -9.69 -22.42
C LEU A 79 0.89 -8.83 -21.32
N LEU A 80 1.01 -7.54 -21.56
CA LEU A 80 1.55 -6.59 -20.59
C LEU A 80 0.70 -6.57 -19.32
N LYS A 81 -0.62 -6.59 -19.46
CA LYS A 81 -1.57 -6.69 -18.35
C LYS A 81 -1.36 -7.97 -17.53
N GLU A 82 -1.19 -9.12 -18.19
CA GLU A 82 -0.94 -10.40 -17.52
C GLU A 82 0.39 -10.39 -16.76
N ILE A 83 1.46 -9.91 -17.39
CA ILE A 83 2.79 -9.80 -16.78
C ILE A 83 2.71 -8.93 -15.52
N ILE A 84 2.04 -7.77 -15.61
CA ILE A 84 1.87 -6.86 -14.47
C ILE A 84 1.06 -7.52 -13.35
N ALA A 85 -0.02 -8.23 -13.67
CA ALA A 85 -0.79 -8.95 -12.65
C ALA A 85 0.06 -10.02 -11.96
N ASP A 86 0.82 -10.82 -12.75
CA ASP A 86 1.71 -11.87 -12.24
C ASP A 86 2.79 -11.30 -11.30
N MET A 87 3.42 -10.19 -11.67
CA MET A 87 4.44 -9.52 -10.84
C MET A 87 3.90 -9.01 -9.51
N LEU A 88 2.63 -8.62 -9.48
CA LEU A 88 2.00 -8.05 -8.29
C LEU A 88 1.49 -9.10 -7.31
N ARG A 89 1.30 -10.37 -7.72
CA ARG A 89 0.74 -11.43 -6.88
C ARG A 89 1.65 -11.83 -5.72
N GLY A 90 1.01 -12.25 -4.64
CA GLY A 90 1.61 -12.90 -3.47
C GLY A 90 1.69 -12.01 -2.23
N GLY A 91 0.92 -12.39 -1.19
CA GLY A 91 0.95 -11.79 0.15
C GLY A 91 0.03 -10.59 0.36
N GLU A 92 -0.99 -10.39 -0.48
CA GLU A 92 -1.89 -9.24 -0.43
C GLU A 92 -2.83 -9.25 0.77
N GLU A 93 -3.14 -10.41 1.33
CA GLU A 93 -4.06 -10.54 2.44
C GLU A 93 -3.39 -10.17 3.78
N LEU A 94 -4.19 -9.58 4.70
CA LEU A 94 -3.76 -9.41 6.08
C LEU A 94 -3.75 -10.74 6.81
N ASP A 95 -2.69 -11.00 7.57
CA ASP A 95 -2.68 -12.09 8.55
C ASP A 95 -3.36 -11.63 9.84
N LEU A 96 -4.61 -12.03 10.03
CA LEU A 96 -5.42 -11.80 11.22
C LEU A 96 -5.91 -13.13 11.82
N ALA A 97 -5.07 -14.16 11.83
CA ALA A 97 -5.43 -15.51 12.27
C ALA A 97 -5.61 -15.63 13.77
N THR A 98 -5.10 -14.68 14.57
CA THR A 98 -5.21 -14.69 16.05
C THR A 98 -6.14 -13.61 16.58
N SER A 99 -6.66 -13.81 17.81
CA SER A 99 -7.43 -12.79 18.54
C SER A 99 -6.81 -12.58 19.94
N PRO A 100 -6.17 -11.42 20.21
CA PRO A 100 -6.01 -10.31 19.27
C PRO A 100 -4.87 -10.54 18.26
N SER A 101 -5.06 -10.07 17.02
CA SER A 101 -4.01 -9.76 16.08
C SER A 101 -3.59 -8.29 16.24
N ILE A 102 -2.38 -7.91 15.84
CA ILE A 102 -1.92 -6.53 15.95
C ILE A 102 -1.41 -6.00 14.62
N ILE A 103 -1.84 -4.78 14.26
CA ILE A 103 -1.42 -4.05 13.06
C ILE A 103 -0.68 -2.78 13.49
N LEU A 104 0.60 -2.70 13.21
CA LEU A 104 1.41 -1.51 13.42
C LEU A 104 1.46 -0.70 12.13
N VAL A 105 0.93 0.54 12.13
CA VAL A 105 0.89 1.41 10.96
C VAL A 105 2.03 2.41 11.05
N ILE A 106 2.96 2.33 10.10
CA ILE A 106 4.19 3.13 10.05
C ILE A 106 4.27 3.95 8.75
N GLY A 107 5.15 4.94 8.71
CA GLY A 107 5.35 5.82 7.55
C GLY A 107 5.65 7.25 7.95
N VAL A 108 6.07 8.08 7.00
CA VAL A 108 6.40 9.49 7.26
C VAL A 108 5.14 10.33 7.56
N ASN A 109 5.32 11.55 8.06
CA ASN A 109 4.19 12.45 8.28
C ASN A 109 3.56 12.89 6.94
N GLY A 110 2.24 13.02 6.91
CA GLY A 110 1.49 13.50 5.73
C GLY A 110 1.15 12.43 4.68
N VAL A 111 1.62 11.18 4.82
CA VAL A 111 1.29 10.10 3.87
C VAL A 111 -0.10 9.51 4.07
N GLY A 112 -0.83 9.88 5.12
CA GLY A 112 -2.19 9.39 5.37
C GLY A 112 -2.30 8.24 6.37
N LYS A 113 -1.35 8.07 7.31
CA LYS A 113 -1.40 6.99 8.32
C LYS A 113 -2.70 6.97 9.12
N THR A 114 -3.01 8.07 9.82
CA THR A 114 -4.20 8.18 10.67
C THR A 114 -5.50 7.99 9.89
N THR A 115 -5.55 8.50 8.65
CA THR A 115 -6.68 8.27 7.72
C THR A 115 -6.78 6.80 7.32
N THR A 116 -5.65 6.16 7.02
CA THR A 116 -5.60 4.71 6.69
C THR A 116 -6.11 3.88 7.87
N ILE A 117 -5.66 4.19 9.09
CA ILE A 117 -6.10 3.51 10.32
C ILE A 117 -7.62 3.61 10.47
N GLY A 118 -8.18 4.81 10.33
CA GLY A 118 -9.62 5.01 10.45
C GLY A 118 -10.44 4.26 9.41
N LYS A 119 -9.98 4.26 8.15
CA LYS A 119 -10.63 3.51 7.06
C LYS A 119 -10.51 2.01 7.24
N LEU A 120 -9.34 1.51 7.66
CA LEU A 120 -9.10 0.10 7.94
C LEU A 120 -9.93 -0.38 9.13
N ALA A 121 -9.98 0.40 10.20
CA ALA A 121 -10.83 0.12 11.37
C ALA A 121 -12.31 0.02 10.99
N ASN A 122 -12.80 0.93 10.15
CA ASN A 122 -14.18 0.89 9.64
C ASN A 122 -14.42 -0.38 8.77
N ALA A 123 -13.48 -0.76 7.92
CA ALA A 123 -13.62 -1.96 7.09
C ALA A 123 -13.70 -3.22 7.98
N LEU A 124 -12.76 -3.40 8.91
CA LEU A 124 -12.74 -4.55 9.81
C LEU A 124 -13.96 -4.59 10.75
N SER A 125 -14.43 -3.43 11.22
CA SER A 125 -15.65 -3.35 12.03
C SER A 125 -16.91 -3.75 11.23
N LYS A 126 -16.97 -3.42 9.94
CA LYS A 126 -18.05 -3.87 9.05
C LYS A 126 -18.04 -5.37 8.80
N GLU A 127 -16.85 -6.00 8.89
CA GLU A 127 -16.67 -7.46 8.85
C GLU A 127 -17.01 -8.14 10.19
N GLY A 128 -17.45 -7.38 11.19
CA GLY A 128 -17.83 -7.88 12.51
C GLY A 128 -16.64 -8.04 13.48
N LYS A 129 -15.45 -7.56 13.14
CA LYS A 129 -14.28 -7.58 14.03
C LYS A 129 -14.42 -6.54 15.12
N LYS A 130 -14.09 -6.89 16.37
CA LYS A 130 -13.94 -5.94 17.48
C LYS A 130 -12.55 -5.31 17.43
N VAL A 131 -12.48 -4.05 17.05
CA VAL A 131 -11.23 -3.30 16.83
C VAL A 131 -10.95 -2.35 17.97
N ILE A 132 -9.70 -2.30 18.43
CA ILE A 132 -9.17 -1.29 19.35
C ILE A 132 -8.09 -0.48 18.62
N LEU A 133 -8.17 0.86 18.71
CA LEU A 133 -7.16 1.78 18.20
C LEU A 133 -6.19 2.18 19.32
N ALA A 134 -4.89 2.23 19.03
CA ALA A 134 -3.86 2.70 19.93
C ALA A 134 -3.22 3.98 19.39
N ALA A 135 -3.39 5.11 20.10
CA ALA A 135 -2.86 6.42 19.73
C ALA A 135 -1.40 6.56 20.17
N ALA A 136 -0.47 5.86 19.48
CA ALA A 136 0.94 5.88 19.83
C ALA A 136 1.76 6.98 19.10
N ASP A 137 1.18 7.82 18.23
CA ASP A 137 1.78 9.13 17.84
C ASP A 137 1.57 10.16 18.94
N THR A 138 2.20 9.93 20.10
CA THR A 138 1.99 10.71 21.32
C THR A 138 2.62 12.10 21.28
N PHE A 139 3.48 12.38 20.31
CA PHE A 139 4.15 13.69 20.18
C PHE A 139 3.30 14.75 19.47
N ARG A 140 2.14 14.38 18.97
CA ARG A 140 1.27 15.26 18.19
C ARG A 140 -0.14 15.22 18.75
N ALA A 141 -0.52 16.24 19.56
CA ALA A 141 -1.87 16.35 20.09
C ALA A 141 -2.94 16.24 18.98
N ALA A 142 -2.73 16.93 17.85
CA ALA A 142 -3.65 16.87 16.71
C ALA A 142 -3.76 15.48 16.07
N ALA A 143 -2.74 14.63 16.18
CA ALA A 143 -2.84 13.24 15.66
C ALA A 143 -3.72 12.39 16.59
N ILE A 144 -3.61 12.57 17.90
CA ILE A 144 -4.46 11.90 18.89
C ILE A 144 -5.93 12.31 18.66
N GLU A 145 -6.20 13.63 18.58
CA GLU A 145 -7.56 14.15 18.31
C GLU A 145 -8.13 13.64 16.98
N GLN A 146 -7.31 13.61 15.93
CA GLN A 146 -7.72 13.07 14.64
C GLN A 146 -8.08 11.58 14.72
N LEU A 147 -7.30 10.81 15.47
CA LEU A 147 -7.56 9.38 15.64
C LEU A 147 -8.85 9.15 16.47
N GLU A 148 -9.17 10.02 17.45
CA GLU A 148 -10.43 9.98 18.19
C GLU A 148 -11.64 10.17 17.25
N ILE A 149 -11.58 11.17 16.35
CA ILE A 149 -12.63 11.37 15.35
C ILE A 149 -12.84 10.13 14.49
N TRP A 150 -11.74 9.45 14.10
CA TRP A 150 -11.83 8.20 13.35
C TRP A 150 -12.38 7.05 14.18
N ALA A 151 -12.01 6.94 15.47
CA ALA A 151 -12.55 5.94 16.39
C ALA A 151 -14.08 6.08 16.50
N ASP A 152 -14.57 7.30 16.69
CA ASP A 152 -16.02 7.58 16.76
C ASP A 152 -16.73 7.21 15.46
N ARG A 153 -16.17 7.58 14.30
CA ARG A 153 -16.74 7.28 12.98
C ARG A 153 -16.80 5.78 12.67
N SER A 154 -15.78 5.03 13.07
CA SER A 154 -15.67 3.59 12.87
C SER A 154 -16.30 2.77 14.00
N LYS A 155 -16.81 3.44 15.05
CA LYS A 155 -17.36 2.84 16.27
C LYS A 155 -16.39 1.90 16.97
N CYS A 156 -15.10 2.25 16.95
CA CYS A 156 -14.01 1.52 17.60
C CYS A 156 -13.65 2.17 18.93
N GLU A 157 -13.17 1.36 19.86
CA GLU A 157 -12.58 1.86 21.09
C GLU A 157 -11.17 2.42 20.81
N ILE A 158 -10.77 3.47 21.55
CA ILE A 158 -9.43 4.05 21.45
C ILE A 158 -8.74 4.01 22.81
N ILE A 159 -7.48 3.61 22.79
CA ILE A 159 -6.56 3.71 23.94
C ILE A 159 -5.56 4.83 23.66
N LYS A 160 -5.50 5.80 24.55
CA LYS A 160 -4.62 6.96 24.46
C LYS A 160 -4.06 7.32 25.84
N GLN A 161 -2.96 8.02 25.84
CA GLN A 161 -2.37 8.68 27.00
C GLN A 161 -2.17 10.17 26.75
N LYS A 162 -1.60 10.89 27.71
CA LYS A 162 -1.27 12.33 27.56
C LYS A 162 -0.24 12.52 26.45
N GLU A 163 -0.29 13.70 25.81
CA GLU A 163 0.78 14.14 24.90
C GLU A 163 2.15 14.00 25.56
N GLY A 164 3.13 13.52 24.81
CA GLY A 164 4.49 13.26 25.28
C GLY A 164 4.68 11.97 26.08
N SER A 165 3.64 11.16 26.26
CA SER A 165 3.77 9.84 26.87
C SER A 165 4.62 8.90 26.01
N ASP A 166 5.14 7.83 26.62
CA ASP A 166 5.91 6.81 25.89
C ASP A 166 4.99 6.02 24.93
N PRO A 167 5.25 6.03 23.61
CA PRO A 167 4.46 5.27 22.64
C PRO A 167 4.33 3.78 22.98
N ALA A 168 5.41 3.18 23.50
CA ALA A 168 5.40 1.77 23.89
C ALA A 168 4.47 1.48 25.09
N ALA A 169 4.29 2.46 25.99
CA ALA A 169 3.32 2.33 27.09
C ALA A 169 1.87 2.37 26.59
N VAL A 170 1.56 3.23 25.61
CA VAL A 170 0.23 3.25 24.96
C VAL A 170 -0.09 1.90 24.33
N ILE A 171 0.88 1.31 23.64
CA ILE A 171 0.71 -0.02 23.02
C ILE A 171 0.52 -1.11 24.07
N TYR A 172 1.27 -1.07 25.17
CA TYR A 172 1.08 -1.99 26.28
C TYR A 172 -0.34 -1.91 26.85
N ASP A 173 -0.84 -0.69 27.09
CA ASP A 173 -2.20 -0.48 27.58
C ASP A 173 -3.26 -0.98 26.57
N ALA A 174 -3.04 -0.75 25.27
CA ALA A 174 -3.92 -1.22 24.21
C ALA A 174 -3.98 -2.77 24.15
N ILE A 175 -2.83 -3.43 24.29
CA ILE A 175 -2.76 -4.90 24.36
C ILE A 175 -3.50 -5.42 25.60
N SER A 176 -3.28 -4.81 26.75
CA SER A 176 -3.94 -5.18 27.99
C SER A 176 -5.45 -5.01 27.91
N ALA A 177 -5.90 -3.90 27.32
CA ALA A 177 -7.32 -3.64 27.07
C ALA A 177 -7.92 -4.65 26.09
N ALA A 178 -7.19 -4.98 25.00
CA ALA A 178 -7.65 -5.93 24.00
C ALA A 178 -7.85 -7.33 24.58
N LYS A 179 -6.90 -7.80 25.39
CA LYS A 179 -7.02 -9.07 26.11
C LYS A 179 -8.24 -9.08 27.04
N ALA A 180 -8.38 -8.04 27.87
CA ALA A 180 -9.48 -7.95 28.85
C ALA A 180 -10.86 -7.82 28.21
N ARG A 181 -10.95 -7.20 27.03
CA ARG A 181 -12.20 -6.92 26.31
C ARG A 181 -12.49 -7.92 25.19
N HIS A 182 -11.62 -8.91 24.99
CA HIS A 182 -11.71 -9.88 23.89
C HIS A 182 -11.83 -9.19 22.52
N ALA A 183 -10.92 -8.26 22.23
CA ALA A 183 -10.85 -7.63 20.93
C ALA A 183 -10.18 -8.57 19.92
N ASP A 184 -10.60 -8.48 18.65
CA ASP A 184 -10.04 -9.28 17.58
C ASP A 184 -8.77 -8.67 17.00
N VAL A 185 -8.74 -7.32 16.89
CA VAL A 185 -7.65 -6.60 16.23
C VAL A 185 -7.28 -5.33 17.01
N ILE A 186 -5.98 -5.09 17.13
CA ILE A 186 -5.41 -3.83 17.62
C ILE A 186 -4.77 -3.12 16.43
N ILE A 187 -5.12 -1.85 16.17
CA ILE A 187 -4.46 -1.03 15.14
C ILE A 187 -3.74 0.13 15.83
N CYS A 188 -2.42 0.21 15.63
CA CYS A 188 -1.56 1.18 16.30
C CYS A 188 -1.12 2.28 15.34
N ASP A 189 -1.44 3.55 15.67
CA ASP A 189 -0.83 4.73 15.01
C ASP A 189 0.57 4.98 15.59
N THR A 190 1.51 5.39 14.75
CA THR A 190 2.89 5.68 15.16
C THR A 190 3.36 7.04 14.65
N ALA A 191 4.36 7.59 15.31
CA ALA A 191 5.05 8.79 14.84
C ALA A 191 5.70 8.56 13.46
N GLY A 192 5.81 9.63 12.66
CA GLY A 192 6.35 9.57 11.30
C GLY A 192 7.50 10.54 11.05
N ARG A 193 8.36 10.79 12.05
CA ARG A 193 9.43 11.82 12.00
C ARG A 193 10.71 11.27 11.37
N LEU A 194 10.70 10.99 10.06
CA LEU A 194 11.86 10.41 9.36
C LEU A 194 13.10 11.33 9.35
N HIS A 195 12.93 12.65 9.49
CA HIS A 195 14.06 13.58 9.61
C HIS A 195 14.92 13.32 10.87
N ASN A 196 14.36 12.64 11.88
CA ASN A 196 15.09 12.12 13.03
C ASN A 196 15.09 10.57 13.00
N LYS A 197 15.64 10.02 11.90
CA LYS A 197 15.57 8.58 11.57
C LYS A 197 15.97 7.70 12.77
N LYS A 198 17.08 8.02 13.44
CA LYS A 198 17.56 7.20 14.55
C LYS A 198 16.53 7.09 15.69
N HIS A 199 15.98 8.20 16.15
CA HIS A 199 14.96 8.19 17.20
C HIS A 199 13.71 7.43 16.80
N LEU A 200 13.25 7.60 15.57
CA LEU A 200 12.09 6.88 15.05
C LEU A 200 12.34 5.37 15.04
N MET A 201 13.53 4.93 14.59
CA MET A 201 13.89 3.51 14.54
C MET A 201 14.04 2.92 15.96
N ASP A 202 14.62 3.65 16.88
CA ASP A 202 14.72 3.25 18.30
C ASP A 202 13.35 3.11 18.96
N GLU A 203 12.43 4.03 18.66
CA GLU A 203 11.03 3.99 19.11
C GLU A 203 10.29 2.76 18.54
N LEU A 204 10.36 2.55 17.24
CA LEU A 204 9.74 1.39 16.58
C LEU A 204 10.32 0.06 17.10
N ALA A 205 11.64 0.00 17.34
CA ALA A 205 12.27 -1.17 17.94
C ALA A 205 11.78 -1.42 19.37
N LYS A 206 11.55 -0.36 20.16
CA LYS A 206 10.98 -0.46 21.52
C LYS A 206 9.54 -0.98 21.46
N ILE A 207 8.73 -0.44 20.57
CA ILE A 207 7.35 -0.89 20.32
C ILE A 207 7.33 -2.36 19.96
N ASN A 208 8.16 -2.78 19.00
CA ASN A 208 8.24 -4.19 18.60
C ASN A 208 8.58 -5.12 19.77
N ARG A 209 9.54 -4.73 20.62
CA ARG A 209 9.87 -5.52 21.82
C ARG A 209 8.70 -5.68 22.79
N VAL A 210 7.88 -4.64 22.96
CA VAL A 210 6.67 -4.72 23.80
C VAL A 210 5.66 -5.67 23.17
N ILE A 211 5.42 -5.54 21.85
CA ILE A 211 4.49 -6.41 21.13
C ILE A 211 4.94 -7.89 21.22
N ASP A 212 6.22 -8.17 20.98
CA ASP A 212 6.75 -9.52 20.99
C ASP A 212 6.69 -10.16 22.39
N ARG A 213 6.88 -9.37 23.45
CA ARG A 213 6.75 -9.84 24.83
C ARG A 213 5.31 -10.09 25.25
N GLU A 214 4.40 -9.18 24.90
CA GLU A 214 3.01 -9.23 25.37
C GLU A 214 2.12 -10.13 24.47
N LEU A 215 2.48 -10.28 23.20
CA LEU A 215 1.76 -11.05 22.20
C LEU A 215 2.74 -11.94 21.40
N PRO A 216 3.42 -12.92 22.04
CA PRO A 216 4.44 -13.73 21.36
C PRO A 216 3.87 -14.51 20.17
N ASP A 217 2.67 -15.06 20.31
CA ASP A 217 2.05 -15.97 19.32
C ASP A 217 1.02 -15.26 18.42
N ALA A 218 0.86 -13.94 18.53
CA ALA A 218 -0.12 -13.20 17.74
C ALA A 218 0.33 -13.00 16.29
N SER A 219 -0.65 -12.96 15.39
CA SER A 219 -0.44 -12.42 14.03
C SER A 219 -0.08 -10.95 14.11
N LYS A 220 1.03 -10.57 13.47
CA LYS A 220 1.64 -9.24 13.55
C LYS A 220 1.83 -8.66 12.17
N GLU A 221 1.04 -7.67 11.83
CA GLU A 221 1.18 -6.91 10.59
C GLU A 221 1.90 -5.59 10.85
N LYS A 222 2.85 -5.26 9.99
CA LYS A 222 3.58 -3.99 9.99
C LYS A 222 3.36 -3.33 8.63
N LEU A 223 2.37 -2.47 8.58
CA LEU A 223 1.95 -1.80 7.35
C LEU A 223 2.67 -0.47 7.18
N LEU A 224 3.47 -0.37 6.13
CA LEU A 224 4.07 0.89 5.73
C LEU A 224 3.11 1.66 4.81
N VAL A 225 2.70 2.84 5.24
CA VAL A 225 1.88 3.75 4.43
C VAL A 225 2.78 4.66 3.61
N LEU A 226 2.56 4.67 2.30
CA LEU A 226 3.28 5.48 1.33
C LEU A 226 2.32 6.32 0.50
N ASP A 227 2.78 7.50 0.11
CA ASP A 227 2.04 8.42 -0.77
C ASP A 227 2.46 8.19 -2.23
N ALA A 228 1.54 7.70 -3.06
CA ALA A 228 1.80 7.42 -4.48
C ALA A 228 2.22 8.66 -5.28
N THR A 229 1.82 9.86 -4.85
CA THR A 229 2.17 11.11 -5.55
C THR A 229 3.67 11.41 -5.51
N THR A 230 4.41 10.78 -4.59
CA THR A 230 5.85 10.95 -4.45
C THR A 230 6.67 10.10 -5.43
N GLY A 231 6.03 9.19 -6.18
CA GLY A 231 6.67 8.35 -7.20
C GLY A 231 7.86 7.56 -6.64
N GLN A 232 9.00 7.57 -7.31
CA GLN A 232 10.20 6.83 -6.89
C GLN A 232 10.72 7.17 -5.48
N ASN A 233 10.37 8.34 -4.92
CA ASN A 233 10.69 8.64 -3.52
C ASN A 233 9.97 7.70 -2.55
N ALA A 234 8.78 7.16 -2.91
CA ALA A 234 8.11 6.16 -2.08
C ALA A 234 8.92 4.86 -1.99
N VAL A 235 9.56 4.43 -3.08
CA VAL A 235 10.46 3.26 -3.09
C VAL A 235 11.63 3.47 -2.14
N ASN A 236 12.27 4.65 -2.19
CA ASN A 236 13.37 4.99 -1.30
C ASN A 236 12.95 5.01 0.18
N GLN A 237 11.75 5.52 0.48
CA GLN A 237 11.18 5.47 1.83
C GLN A 237 10.95 4.03 2.28
N ALA A 238 10.35 3.20 1.42
CA ALA A 238 10.08 1.80 1.73
C ALA A 238 11.37 1.03 2.07
N GLU A 239 12.44 1.22 1.30
CA GLU A 239 13.74 0.60 1.57
C GLU A 239 14.30 1.02 2.94
N GLN A 240 14.19 2.31 3.29
CA GLN A 240 14.66 2.80 4.59
C GLN A 240 13.93 2.19 5.78
N PHE A 241 12.61 2.00 5.67
CA PHE A 241 11.81 1.37 6.71
C PHE A 241 11.98 -0.14 6.75
N ARG A 242 12.14 -0.81 5.58
CA ARG A 242 12.38 -2.25 5.47
C ARG A 242 13.55 -2.71 6.32
N GLN A 243 14.67 -2.00 6.22
CA GLN A 243 15.89 -2.31 6.96
C GLN A 243 15.73 -2.25 8.49
N ALA A 244 14.76 -1.49 8.99
CA ALA A 244 14.64 -1.18 10.40
C ALA A 244 13.48 -1.88 11.13
N THR A 245 12.41 -2.26 10.41
CA THR A 245 11.15 -2.63 11.08
C THR A 245 10.57 -3.99 10.68
N GLY A 246 11.06 -4.63 9.62
CA GLY A 246 10.47 -5.89 9.12
C GLY A 246 9.03 -5.69 8.65
N ILE A 247 8.83 -4.83 7.62
CA ILE A 247 7.53 -4.53 7.01
C ILE A 247 6.91 -5.80 6.43
N THR A 248 5.63 -6.04 6.69
CA THR A 248 4.87 -7.18 6.14
C THR A 248 4.00 -6.78 4.96
N GLY A 249 3.68 -5.50 4.79
CA GLY A 249 2.87 -5.02 3.70
C GLY A 249 2.89 -3.51 3.51
N ILE A 250 2.48 -3.10 2.33
CA ILE A 250 2.37 -1.68 1.93
C ILE A 250 0.90 -1.27 1.85
N VAL A 251 0.62 -0.05 2.29
CA VAL A 251 -0.61 0.67 1.95
C VAL A 251 -0.22 1.87 1.10
N LEU A 252 -0.66 1.88 -0.15
CA LEU A 252 -0.36 2.98 -1.07
C LEU A 252 -1.54 3.93 -1.16
N THR A 253 -1.37 5.18 -0.71
CA THR A 253 -2.42 6.20 -0.65
C THR A 253 -2.39 7.16 -1.84
N LYS A 254 -3.46 7.93 -2.03
CA LYS A 254 -3.57 9.03 -3.00
C LYS A 254 -3.36 8.63 -4.47
N LEU A 255 -3.71 7.39 -4.83
CA LEU A 255 -3.63 6.95 -6.23
C LEU A 255 -4.55 7.75 -7.17
N ASP A 256 -5.68 8.22 -6.66
CA ASP A 256 -6.61 9.10 -7.39
C ASP A 256 -6.02 10.48 -7.71
N GLY A 257 -4.99 10.88 -7.00
CA GLY A 257 -4.31 12.17 -7.15
C GLY A 257 -3.19 12.20 -8.20
N THR A 258 -2.74 11.05 -8.70
CA THR A 258 -1.47 10.96 -9.44
C THR A 258 -1.53 10.17 -10.74
N ALA A 259 -0.61 10.52 -11.67
CA ALA A 259 -0.28 9.70 -12.84
C ALA A 259 0.84 8.66 -12.56
N LYS A 260 1.40 8.63 -11.34
CA LYS A 260 2.56 7.83 -10.95
C LYS A 260 2.21 6.46 -10.35
N GLY A 261 1.09 5.89 -10.74
CA GLY A 261 0.62 4.61 -10.20
C GLY A 261 1.53 3.41 -10.48
N GLY A 262 2.44 3.52 -11.45
CA GLY A 262 3.48 2.52 -11.72
C GLY A 262 4.42 2.24 -10.55
N VAL A 263 4.50 3.16 -9.58
CA VAL A 263 5.28 2.97 -8.34
C VAL A 263 4.87 1.71 -7.56
N VAL A 264 3.64 1.23 -7.72
CA VAL A 264 3.18 -0.06 -7.16
C VAL A 264 4.10 -1.20 -7.61
N LEU A 265 4.42 -1.23 -8.92
CA LEU A 265 5.30 -2.24 -9.53
C LEU A 265 6.73 -2.12 -9.00
N ALA A 266 7.26 -0.90 -8.97
CA ALA A 266 8.61 -0.65 -8.47
C ALA A 266 8.79 -1.10 -7.00
N ILE A 267 7.79 -0.87 -6.15
CA ILE A 267 7.80 -1.30 -4.74
C ILE A 267 7.77 -2.82 -4.64
N LYS A 268 6.84 -3.48 -5.33
CA LYS A 268 6.68 -4.94 -5.25
C LYS A 268 7.89 -5.66 -5.82
N ASP A 269 8.37 -5.28 -7.00
CA ASP A 269 9.50 -5.92 -7.66
C ASP A 269 10.83 -5.61 -6.95
N GLY A 270 11.09 -4.34 -6.63
CA GLY A 270 12.36 -3.92 -6.05
C GLY A 270 12.55 -4.36 -4.59
N LEU A 271 11.47 -4.45 -3.81
CA LEU A 271 11.54 -4.72 -2.38
C LEU A 271 10.97 -6.08 -1.97
N GLY A 272 10.22 -6.74 -2.84
CA GLY A 272 9.54 -8.00 -2.53
C GLY A 272 8.43 -7.87 -1.48
N ILE A 273 8.01 -6.64 -1.12
CA ILE A 273 6.99 -6.39 -0.11
C ILE A 273 5.62 -6.32 -0.80
N PRO A 274 4.61 -7.09 -0.34
CA PRO A 274 3.29 -7.06 -0.94
C PRO A 274 2.56 -5.75 -0.67
N VAL A 275 1.79 -5.29 -1.66
CA VAL A 275 0.79 -4.24 -1.45
C VAL A 275 -0.47 -4.90 -0.92
N LYS A 276 -0.98 -4.44 0.22
CA LYS A 276 -2.19 -5.00 0.85
C LYS A 276 -3.42 -4.12 0.67
N TYR A 277 -3.23 -2.81 0.63
CA TYR A 277 -4.31 -1.84 0.43
C TYR A 277 -3.89 -0.70 -0.47
N ILE A 278 -4.87 -0.14 -1.17
CA ILE A 278 -4.75 1.09 -1.97
C ILE A 278 -5.81 2.12 -1.56
N GLY A 279 -5.38 3.37 -1.41
CA GLY A 279 -6.25 4.52 -1.20
C GLY A 279 -6.58 5.19 -2.53
N VAL A 280 -7.86 5.23 -2.87
CA VAL A 280 -8.39 5.69 -4.17
C VAL A 280 -9.36 6.86 -4.02
N GLY A 281 -9.27 7.61 -2.93
CA GLY A 281 -10.08 8.78 -2.62
C GLY A 281 -10.17 9.10 -1.13
N GLU A 282 -10.95 10.12 -0.77
CA GLU A 282 -11.01 10.67 0.58
C GLU A 282 -12.14 10.09 1.45
N GLN A 283 -13.12 9.38 0.86
CA GLN A 283 -14.25 8.83 1.61
C GLN A 283 -13.81 7.66 2.50
N ILE A 284 -14.59 7.39 3.54
CA ILE A 284 -14.30 6.32 4.52
C ILE A 284 -14.15 4.92 3.86
N ASP A 285 -14.85 4.71 2.76
CA ASP A 285 -14.83 3.45 1.99
C ASP A 285 -13.84 3.48 0.80
N ASP A 286 -12.93 4.47 0.72
CA ASP A 286 -11.98 4.60 -0.40
C ASP A 286 -10.60 3.99 -0.10
N LEU A 287 -10.48 3.22 0.97
CA LEU A 287 -9.39 2.27 1.16
C LEU A 287 -9.86 0.90 0.67
N GLN A 288 -9.21 0.40 -0.37
CA GLN A 288 -9.60 -0.87 -0.99
C GLN A 288 -8.54 -1.94 -0.74
N PRO A 289 -8.93 -3.20 -0.46
CA PRO A 289 -7.99 -4.31 -0.50
C PRO A 289 -7.31 -4.36 -1.86
N PHE A 290 -6.03 -4.65 -1.87
CA PHE A 290 -5.30 -4.77 -3.12
C PHE A 290 -5.56 -6.14 -3.75
N THR A 291 -5.92 -6.13 -5.02
CA THR A 291 -6.12 -7.33 -5.81
C THR A 291 -5.36 -7.14 -7.12
N PRO A 292 -4.27 -7.89 -7.39
CA PRO A 292 -3.43 -7.72 -8.57
C PRO A 292 -4.21 -7.71 -9.88
N ASP A 293 -5.10 -8.67 -10.07
CA ASP A 293 -5.93 -8.76 -11.27
C ASP A 293 -6.85 -7.56 -11.45
N ALA A 294 -7.56 -7.14 -10.39
CA ALA A 294 -8.44 -5.98 -10.45
C ALA A 294 -7.66 -4.67 -10.67
N PHE A 295 -6.43 -4.57 -10.13
CA PHE A 295 -5.55 -3.42 -10.36
C PHE A 295 -5.09 -3.37 -11.82
N ALA A 296 -4.59 -4.48 -12.38
CA ALA A 296 -4.18 -4.58 -13.77
C ALA A 296 -5.36 -4.34 -14.73
N ASP A 297 -6.53 -4.93 -14.44
CA ASP A 297 -7.75 -4.68 -15.19
C ASP A 297 -8.16 -3.19 -15.19
N ALA A 298 -8.12 -2.55 -14.04
CA ALA A 298 -8.49 -1.14 -13.92
C ALA A 298 -7.46 -0.22 -14.61
N LEU A 299 -6.17 -0.59 -14.55
CA LEU A 299 -5.10 0.16 -15.20
C LEU A 299 -5.21 0.08 -16.73
N PHE A 300 -5.43 -1.12 -17.30
CA PHE A 300 -5.50 -1.36 -18.72
C PHE A 300 -6.93 -1.31 -19.31
N SER A 301 -7.95 -0.92 -18.51
CA SER A 301 -9.31 -0.79 -19.06
C SER A 301 -9.37 0.36 -20.06
N ILE A 302 -9.48 0.03 -21.34
CA ILE A 302 -9.73 0.99 -22.43
C ILE A 302 -11.10 1.65 -22.20
N LYS A 303 -11.24 2.93 -22.54
CA LYS A 303 -12.55 3.59 -22.57
C LYS A 303 -13.41 2.91 -23.64
N GLU A 304 -14.53 2.29 -23.21
CA GLU A 304 -15.66 2.08 -24.10
C GLU A 304 -16.26 3.42 -24.52
#